data_4a049685138167fa1c873f2048a530cb
#
_entry.id   4a049685138167fa1c873f2048a530cb
#
_cell.length_a   1.000
_cell.length_b   1.000
_cell.length_c   1.000
_cell.angle_alpha   90.00
_cell.angle_beta   90.00
_cell.angle_gamma   90.00
#
_symmetry.space_group_name_H-M   'P 1'
#
loop_
_entity.id
_entity.type
_entity.pdbx_description
1 polymer ?
#
loop_
_entity_poly.entity_id
_entity_poly.type
_entity_poly.pdbx_seq_one_letter_code
_entity_poly.pdbx_strand_id
1 'polypeptide(L)'
;MPVLFKKMPKEYTREKRKEFDHKRLNRVFVLWLYRTGKLDCYVKEMNLARAARGLIPKGYDVHHIVPLSGGGTNRLSNLCLIEKSLHKFINRYCFDPALKRIKEGECLTINVPDFPPIALRREYQTWMNKELKKHRS
;
A
#
# COMPACT_ATOMS: atom_id res chain seq x y z
N MET A 1 4.92 -11.05 -7.00
CA MET A 1 5.89 -11.27 -5.90
C MET A 1 5.18 -11.97 -4.75
N PRO A 2 5.67 -13.11 -4.28
CA PRO A 2 5.10 -13.76 -3.11
C PRO A 2 5.42 -12.95 -1.85
N VAL A 3 4.41 -12.76 -1.02
CA VAL A 3 4.54 -12.04 0.26
C VAL A 3 4.05 -12.96 1.37
N LEU A 4 4.86 -13.12 2.40
CA LEU A 4 4.47 -13.86 3.59
C LEU A 4 3.70 -12.94 4.53
N PHE A 5 2.41 -13.28 4.74
CA PHE A 5 1.56 -12.60 5.69
C PHE A 5 1.50 -13.40 6.98
N LYS A 6 1.81 -12.75 8.08
CA LYS A 6 1.59 -13.28 9.42
C LYS A 6 0.48 -12.47 10.08
N LYS A 7 -0.63 -13.10 10.39
CA LYS A 7 -1.73 -12.38 11.02
C LYS A 7 -1.34 -11.91 12.42
N MET A 8 -1.27 -10.60 12.59
CA MET A 8 -0.80 -9.99 13.83
C MET A 8 -1.93 -9.75 14.81
N PRO A 9 -1.63 -9.70 16.14
CA PRO A 9 -2.58 -9.26 17.15
C PRO A 9 -3.09 -7.85 16.85
N LYS A 10 -4.32 -7.55 17.28
CA LYS A 10 -4.91 -6.22 17.11
C LYS A 10 -4.05 -5.13 17.75
N GLU A 11 -3.40 -5.44 18.88
CA GLU A 11 -2.52 -4.51 19.58
C GLU A 11 -1.33 -4.08 18.71
N TYR A 12 -0.72 -5.03 17.99
CA TYR A 12 0.39 -4.72 17.07
C TYR A 12 -0.05 -3.71 16.02
N THR A 13 -1.17 -4.00 15.34
CA THR A 13 -1.70 -3.13 14.29
C THR A 13 -2.02 -1.75 14.84
N ARG A 14 -2.64 -1.69 16.02
CA ARG A 14 -3.00 -0.43 16.68
C ARG A 14 -1.77 0.41 17.02
N GLU A 15 -0.76 -0.21 17.62
CA GLU A 15 0.48 0.48 18.00
C GLU A 15 1.25 0.98 16.78
N LYS A 16 1.36 0.14 15.73
CA LYS A 16 2.03 0.54 14.48
C LYS A 16 1.27 1.65 13.77
N ARG A 17 -0.06 1.65 13.81
CA ARG A 17 -0.88 2.72 13.26
C ARG A 17 -0.68 4.03 14.02
N LYS A 18 -0.63 3.97 15.35
CA LYS A 18 -0.34 5.14 16.20
C LYS A 18 1.05 5.70 15.89
N GLU A 19 2.06 4.83 15.76
CA GLU A 19 3.41 5.23 15.40
C GLU A 19 3.43 5.94 14.05
N PHE A 20 2.75 5.35 13.05
CA PHE A 20 2.65 5.90 11.71
C PHE A 20 2.05 7.31 11.72
N ASP A 21 0.95 7.49 12.44
CA ASP A 21 0.26 8.77 12.54
C ASP A 21 1.07 9.80 13.35
N HIS A 22 1.61 9.38 14.48
CA HIS A 22 2.38 10.26 15.37
C HIS A 22 3.65 10.79 14.70
N LYS A 23 4.36 9.92 13.99
CA LYS A 23 5.57 10.29 13.25
C LYS A 23 5.28 10.97 11.92
N ARG A 24 4.01 11.13 11.56
CA ARG A 24 3.56 11.75 10.30
C ARG A 24 4.24 11.10 9.09
N LEU A 25 4.23 9.77 9.04
CA LEU A 25 4.96 9.03 8.00
C LEU A 25 4.37 9.23 6.61
N ASN A 26 3.08 9.58 6.49
CA ASN A 26 2.52 10.01 5.21
C ASN A 26 3.31 11.20 4.66
N ARG A 27 3.50 12.22 5.50
CA ARG A 27 4.23 13.43 5.12
C ARG A 27 5.70 13.12 4.81
N VAL A 28 6.35 12.33 5.67
CA VAL A 28 7.75 11.94 5.49
C VAL A 28 7.95 11.23 4.15
N PHE A 29 7.07 10.28 3.84
CA PHE A 29 7.16 9.51 2.60
C PHE A 29 6.93 10.38 1.37
N VAL A 30 5.88 11.20 1.38
CA VAL A 30 5.57 12.11 0.24
C VAL A 30 6.71 13.10 0.01
N LEU A 31 7.28 13.69 1.08
CA LEU A 31 8.44 14.57 0.97
C LEU A 31 9.66 13.84 0.41
N TRP A 32 9.86 12.60 0.82
CA TRP A 32 10.97 11.80 0.29
C TRP A 32 10.81 11.55 -1.22
N LEU A 33 9.61 11.20 -1.67
CA LEU A 33 9.32 11.04 -3.10
C LEU A 33 9.58 12.33 -3.87
N TYR A 34 9.11 13.45 -3.33
CA TYR A 34 9.30 14.76 -3.95
C TYR A 34 10.79 15.15 -4.06
N ARG A 35 11.52 15.02 -2.94
CA ARG A 35 12.94 15.42 -2.87
C ARG A 35 13.86 14.54 -3.69
N THR A 36 13.49 13.28 -3.92
CA THR A 36 14.28 12.35 -4.74
C THR A 36 13.93 12.41 -6.22
N GLY A 37 13.02 13.30 -6.61
CA GLY A 37 12.59 13.46 -8.01
C GLY A 37 11.72 12.31 -8.52
N LYS A 38 11.28 11.41 -7.67
CA LYS A 38 10.48 10.25 -8.09
C LYS A 38 9.09 10.62 -8.60
N LEU A 39 8.60 11.81 -8.26
CA LEU A 39 7.31 12.32 -8.74
C LEU A 39 7.41 12.97 -10.13
N ASP A 40 8.58 13.26 -10.62
CA ASP A 40 8.78 14.03 -11.86
C ASP A 40 8.17 13.34 -13.09
N CYS A 41 8.19 12.01 -13.12
CA CYS A 41 7.58 11.23 -14.22
C CYS A 41 6.04 11.36 -14.24
N TYR A 42 5.44 11.84 -13.18
CA TYR A 42 3.99 11.88 -12.98
C TYR A 42 3.44 13.31 -12.93
N VAL A 43 4.21 14.29 -13.39
CA VAL A 43 3.88 15.73 -13.34
C VAL A 43 2.48 16.05 -13.85
N LYS A 44 2.05 15.36 -14.93
CA LYS A 44 0.72 15.58 -15.52
C LYS A 44 -0.42 15.01 -14.70
N GLU A 45 -0.13 14.06 -13.82
CA GLU A 45 -1.13 13.30 -13.06
C GLU A 45 -1.19 13.72 -11.59
N MET A 46 -0.19 14.46 -11.12
CA MET A 46 -0.07 14.82 -9.70
C MET A 46 0.07 16.31 -9.49
N ASN A 47 -0.50 16.77 -8.40
CA ASN A 47 -0.30 18.14 -7.94
C ASN A 47 1.00 18.23 -7.14
N LEU A 48 2.10 18.61 -7.80
CA LEU A 48 3.42 18.71 -7.17
C LEU A 48 3.48 19.78 -6.08
N ALA A 49 2.66 20.81 -6.16
CA ALA A 49 2.60 21.84 -5.11
C ALA A 49 2.14 21.24 -3.78
N ARG A 50 1.20 20.30 -3.80
CA ARG A 50 0.78 19.57 -2.59
C ARG A 50 1.91 18.69 -2.08
N ALA A 51 2.54 17.92 -2.97
CA ALA A 51 3.63 17.01 -2.62
C ALA A 51 4.82 17.75 -2.01
N ALA A 52 5.16 18.94 -2.52
CA ALA A 52 6.22 19.78 -1.98
C ALA A 52 5.97 20.18 -0.52
N ARG A 53 4.70 20.20 -0.09
CA ARG A 53 4.28 20.49 1.29
C ARG A 53 4.11 19.22 2.12
N GLY A 54 4.41 18.05 1.57
CA GLY A 54 4.24 16.77 2.25
C GLY A 54 2.78 16.29 2.29
N LEU A 55 1.92 16.85 1.45
CA LEU A 55 0.51 16.43 1.36
C LEU A 55 0.36 15.37 0.28
N ILE A 56 -0.42 14.33 0.57
CA ILE A 56 -0.68 13.26 -0.39
C ILE A 56 -1.37 13.87 -1.62
N PRO A 57 -0.87 13.62 -2.84
CA PRO A 57 -1.52 14.09 -4.06
C PRO A 57 -2.96 13.59 -4.13
N LYS A 58 -3.85 14.43 -4.66
CA LYS A 58 -5.27 14.10 -4.76
C LYS A 58 -5.48 12.83 -5.59
N GLY A 59 -6.30 11.91 -5.08
CA GLY A 59 -6.59 10.64 -5.75
C GLY A 59 -5.65 9.51 -5.39
N TYR A 60 -4.67 9.76 -4.50
CA TYR A 60 -3.69 8.77 -4.05
C TYR A 60 -3.78 8.55 -2.54
N ASP A 61 -3.29 7.39 -2.12
CA ASP A 61 -3.11 7.03 -0.71
C ASP A 61 -1.68 6.56 -0.50
N VAL A 62 -1.18 6.64 0.72
CA VAL A 62 0.04 5.92 1.11
C VAL A 62 -0.38 4.52 1.54
N HIS A 63 0.21 3.52 0.91
CA HIS A 63 -0.13 2.12 1.08
C HIS A 63 1.04 1.36 1.69
N HIS A 64 0.76 0.54 2.70
CA HIS A 64 1.71 -0.44 3.20
C HIS A 64 1.71 -1.63 2.24
N ILE A 65 2.85 -1.93 1.60
CA ILE A 65 2.98 -3.04 0.65
C ILE A 65 2.63 -4.36 1.34
N VAL A 66 3.19 -4.60 2.52
CA VAL A 66 2.70 -5.62 3.45
C VAL A 66 1.88 -4.88 4.50
N PRO A 67 0.58 -5.18 4.65
CA PRO A 67 -0.25 -4.42 5.59
C PRO A 67 0.18 -4.66 7.03
N LEU A 68 -0.05 -3.70 7.90
CA LEU A 68 0.32 -3.80 9.31
C LEU A 68 -0.35 -5.01 9.97
N SER A 69 -1.60 -5.31 9.62
CA SER A 69 -2.33 -6.49 10.10
C SER A 69 -1.70 -7.81 9.62
N GLY A 70 -0.92 -7.78 8.57
CA GLY A 70 -0.20 -8.93 8.01
C GLY A 70 1.30 -8.98 8.38
N GLY A 71 1.71 -8.21 9.37
CA GLY A 71 3.09 -8.18 9.85
C GLY A 71 3.98 -7.12 9.19
N GLY A 72 3.39 -6.23 8.41
CA GLY A 72 4.12 -5.14 7.77
C GLY A 72 4.69 -4.14 8.77
N THR A 73 5.67 -3.37 8.32
CA THR A 73 6.35 -2.34 9.11
C THR A 73 6.08 -0.96 8.56
N ASN A 74 6.48 0.06 9.33
CA ASN A 74 6.39 1.47 8.92
C ASN A 74 7.66 1.97 8.21
N ARG A 75 8.52 1.08 7.75
CA ARG A 75 9.71 1.47 6.99
C ARG A 75 9.30 2.07 5.65
N LEU A 76 10.04 3.05 5.17
CA LEU A 76 9.76 3.69 3.86
C LEU A 76 9.77 2.65 2.73
N SER A 77 10.60 1.62 2.81
CA SER A 77 10.65 0.53 1.83
C SER A 77 9.36 -0.31 1.78
N ASN A 78 8.52 -0.25 2.82
CA ASN A 78 7.23 -0.91 2.86
C ASN A 78 6.07 0.01 2.48
N LEU A 79 6.35 1.20 1.96
CA LEU A 79 5.34 2.17 1.56
C LEU A 79 5.38 2.42 0.06
N CYS A 80 4.23 2.69 -0.52
CA CYS A 80 4.13 3.20 -1.87
C CYS A 80 2.98 4.19 -1.95
N LEU A 81 3.05 5.08 -2.93
CA LEU A 81 1.95 5.98 -3.25
C LEU A 81 1.09 5.27 -4.30
N ILE A 82 -0.20 5.10 -4.04
CA ILE A 82 -1.05 4.24 -4.85
C ILE A 82 -2.36 4.96 -5.17
N GLU A 83 -2.87 4.80 -6.39
CA GLU A 83 -4.18 5.32 -6.73
C GLU A 83 -5.25 4.67 -5.83
N LYS A 84 -6.21 5.48 -5.35
CA LYS A 84 -7.25 5.01 -4.40
C LYS A 84 -8.02 3.80 -4.89
N SER A 85 -8.34 3.74 -6.18
CA SER A 85 -9.07 2.62 -6.76
C SER A 85 -8.27 1.32 -6.72
N LEU A 86 -6.97 1.39 -6.98
CA LEU A 86 -6.08 0.24 -6.88
C LEU A 86 -5.92 -0.20 -5.41
N HIS A 87 -5.80 0.75 -4.49
CA HIS A 87 -5.72 0.47 -3.05
C HIS A 87 -6.95 -0.29 -2.54
N LYS A 88 -8.14 0.18 -2.91
CA LYS A 88 -9.40 -0.51 -2.57
C LYS A 88 -9.45 -1.93 -3.13
N PHE A 89 -9.00 -2.10 -4.37
CA PHE A 89 -8.97 -3.40 -5.02
C PHE A 89 -8.08 -4.39 -4.26
N ILE A 90 -6.86 -3.96 -3.93
CA ILE A 90 -5.89 -4.81 -3.22
C ILE A 90 -6.42 -5.21 -1.85
N ASN A 91 -6.98 -4.28 -1.10
CA ASN A 91 -7.57 -4.58 0.20
C ASN A 91 -8.70 -5.60 0.08
N ARG A 92 -9.64 -5.35 -0.85
CA ARG A 92 -10.84 -6.19 -0.99
C ARG A 92 -10.54 -7.60 -1.51
N TYR A 93 -9.66 -7.74 -2.50
CA TYR A 93 -9.45 -9.00 -3.20
C TYR A 93 -8.18 -9.75 -2.82
N CYS A 94 -7.23 -9.09 -2.16
CA CYS A 94 -5.96 -9.71 -1.79
C CYS A 94 -5.78 -9.82 -0.28
N PHE A 95 -5.83 -8.69 0.43
CA PHE A 95 -5.49 -8.66 1.86
C PHE A 95 -6.63 -9.16 2.76
N ASP A 96 -7.84 -8.62 2.62
CA ASP A 96 -8.95 -9.00 3.49
C ASP A 96 -9.29 -10.50 3.39
N PRO A 97 -9.39 -11.09 2.18
CA PRO A 97 -9.62 -12.54 2.09
C PRO A 97 -8.50 -13.36 2.71
N ALA A 98 -7.24 -12.96 2.50
CA ALA A 98 -6.09 -13.67 3.06
C ALA A 98 -6.11 -13.65 4.58
N LEU A 99 -6.34 -12.49 5.18
CA LEU A 99 -6.36 -12.32 6.63
C LEU A 99 -7.55 -13.03 7.30
N LYS A 100 -8.67 -13.16 6.59
CA LYS A 100 -9.84 -13.90 7.09
C LYS A 100 -9.63 -15.41 7.11
N ARG A 101 -8.74 -15.93 6.26
CA ARG A 101 -8.48 -17.37 6.12
C ARG A 101 -7.57 -17.93 7.20
N ILE A 102 -6.85 -17.09 7.92
CA ILE A 102 -5.87 -17.53 8.91
C ILE A 102 -6.20 -16.96 10.28
N LYS A 103 -5.75 -17.66 11.32
CA LYS A 103 -5.86 -17.22 12.70
C LYS A 103 -4.66 -16.38 13.10
N GLU A 104 -4.82 -15.60 14.15
CA GLU A 104 -3.72 -14.82 14.72
C GLU A 104 -2.49 -15.69 14.97
N GLY A 105 -1.33 -15.22 14.53
CA GLY A 105 -0.07 -15.94 14.62
C GLY A 105 0.22 -16.88 13.44
N GLU A 106 -0.80 -17.24 12.65
CA GLU A 106 -0.61 -18.07 11.47
C GLU A 106 -0.08 -17.25 10.28
N CYS A 107 0.59 -17.95 9.37
CA CYS A 107 1.18 -17.37 8.15
C CYS A 107 0.47 -17.86 6.90
N LEU A 108 0.43 -17.01 5.88
CA LEU A 108 -0.09 -17.35 4.55
C LEU A 108 0.74 -16.60 3.51
N THR A 109 1.21 -17.32 2.50
CA THR A 109 1.89 -16.68 1.36
C THR A 109 0.85 -16.31 0.31
N ILE A 110 0.84 -15.05 -0.11
CA ILE A 110 -0.01 -14.58 -1.21
C ILE A 110 0.83 -13.89 -2.27
N ASN A 111 0.35 -13.92 -3.51
CA ASN A 111 0.99 -13.21 -4.61
C ASN A 111 0.41 -11.81 -4.72
N VAL A 112 1.27 -10.81 -4.59
CA VAL A 112 0.95 -9.41 -4.86
C VAL A 112 1.94 -8.90 -5.91
N PRO A 113 1.56 -7.90 -6.72
CA PRO A 113 2.52 -7.33 -7.66
C PRO A 113 3.64 -6.59 -6.93
N ASP A 114 4.80 -6.45 -7.59
CA ASP A 114 5.85 -5.56 -7.12
C ASP A 114 5.37 -4.12 -7.28
N PHE A 115 5.32 -3.40 -6.18
CA PHE A 115 4.89 -2.01 -6.22
C PHE A 115 6.10 -1.08 -6.31
N PRO A 116 6.20 -0.27 -7.37
CA PRO A 116 7.14 0.82 -7.39
C PRO A 116 6.73 1.88 -6.35
N PRO A 117 7.58 2.87 -6.07
CA PRO A 117 7.21 3.94 -5.15
C PRO A 117 5.88 4.62 -5.47
N ILE A 118 5.46 4.58 -6.75
CA ILE A 118 4.19 5.12 -7.21
C ILE A 118 3.51 4.07 -8.08
N ALA A 119 2.31 3.64 -7.68
CA ALA A 119 1.55 2.61 -8.39
C ALA A 119 0.29 3.21 -9.00
N LEU A 120 0.15 3.04 -10.31
CA LEU A 120 -0.98 3.55 -11.09
C LEU A 120 -1.91 2.39 -11.47
N ARG A 121 -3.21 2.60 -11.31
CA ARG A 121 -4.23 1.61 -11.62
C ARG A 121 -4.07 1.03 -13.03
N ARG A 122 -3.85 1.88 -14.04
CA ARG A 122 -3.76 1.44 -15.45
C ARG A 122 -2.62 0.45 -15.68
N GLU A 123 -1.51 0.60 -14.97
CA GLU A 123 -0.36 -0.30 -15.08
C GLU A 123 -0.64 -1.68 -14.50
N TYR A 124 -1.60 -1.77 -13.57
CA TYR A 124 -1.98 -3.00 -12.90
C TYR A 124 -3.31 -3.57 -13.40
N GLN A 125 -3.92 -2.96 -14.42
CA GLN A 125 -5.26 -3.36 -14.88
C GLN A 125 -5.30 -4.84 -15.32
N THR A 126 -4.31 -5.32 -16.06
CA THR A 126 -4.25 -6.71 -16.51
C THR A 126 -4.19 -7.67 -15.32
N TRP A 127 -3.35 -7.36 -14.33
CA TRP A 127 -3.27 -8.15 -13.11
C TRP A 127 -4.59 -8.16 -12.35
N MET A 128 -5.22 -6.99 -12.21
CA MET A 128 -6.52 -6.87 -11.54
C MET A 128 -7.58 -7.73 -12.22
N ASN A 129 -7.60 -7.73 -13.56
CA ASN A 129 -8.54 -8.53 -14.32
C ASN A 129 -8.34 -10.03 -14.07
N LYS A 130 -7.11 -10.50 -13.96
CA LYS A 130 -6.79 -11.89 -13.61
C LYS A 130 -7.27 -12.23 -12.21
N GLU A 131 -7.05 -11.35 -11.25
CA GLU A 131 -7.50 -11.56 -9.87
C GLU A 131 -9.02 -11.62 -9.79
N LEU A 132 -9.72 -10.75 -10.50
CA LEU A 132 -11.19 -10.77 -10.55
C LEU A 132 -11.73 -12.09 -11.09
N LYS A 133 -11.08 -12.66 -12.12
CA LYS A 133 -11.49 -13.96 -12.67
C LYS A 133 -11.37 -15.09 -11.65
N LYS A 134 -10.36 -15.05 -10.79
CA LYS A 134 -10.18 -16.05 -9.73
C LYS A 134 -11.32 -16.03 -8.71
N HIS A 135 -11.96 -14.89 -8.52
CA HIS A 135 -13.04 -14.71 -7.55
C HIS A 135 -14.44 -14.87 -8.12
N ARG A 136 -14.56 -15.13 -9.44
CA ARG A 136 -15.85 -15.33 -10.12
C ARG A 136 -16.31 -16.77 -10.15
N SER A 137 -15.45 -17.72 -9.93
CA SER A 137 -15.78 -19.15 -9.98
C SER A 137 -16.46 -19.65 -8.72
#